data_e3472a09ae15220afca1cf8708191227
#
_entry.id   e3472a09ae15220afca1cf8708191227
#
_cell.length_a   1.000
_cell.length_b   1.000
_cell.length_c   1.000
_cell.angle_alpha   90.00
_cell.angle_beta   90.00
_cell.angle_gamma   90.00
#
_symmetry.space_group_name_H-M   'P 1'
#
loop_
_entity.id
_entity.type
_entity.pdbx_description
1 polymer ?
#
loop_
_entity_poly.entity_id
_entity_poly.type
_entity_poly.pdbx_seq_one_letter_code
_entity_poly.pdbx_strand_id
1 'polypeptide(L)'
;MQIIDNTTMAKNYHIATFRRSKMVWGMSIITTLILIGVSVSTLCIPDVSSGWKSYLVMAIILPLPVICFALSPRYLCLFGNMLIIKRWVGSVTIPIKEITSVEVADKWTILRSTRTMGNGGYFGYYGHYYNRLYGKFRMFATETTNLYLIRTSRQNFVISCSSKEFITHLQEAIKQ
;
A
#
# COMPACT_ATOMS: atom_id res chain seq x y z
N MET A 1 -2.54 -9.16 -40.24
CA MET A 1 -3.27 -8.26 -39.35
C MET A 1 -4.20 -9.12 -38.50
N GLN A 2 -3.71 -9.66 -37.35
CA GLN A 2 -4.53 -10.49 -36.45
C GLN A 2 -5.42 -9.59 -35.65
N ILE A 3 -6.73 -9.74 -35.79
CA ILE A 3 -7.75 -9.15 -34.93
C ILE A 3 -7.61 -9.88 -33.60
N ILE A 4 -6.97 -9.25 -32.62
CA ILE A 4 -6.91 -9.73 -31.24
C ILE A 4 -8.33 -9.58 -30.69
N ASP A 5 -8.97 -10.72 -30.52
CA ASP A 5 -10.34 -10.83 -30.05
C ASP A 5 -10.48 -10.18 -28.65
N ASN A 6 -11.23 -9.08 -28.57
CA ASN A 6 -11.52 -8.35 -27.33
C ASN A 6 -12.17 -9.24 -26.25
N THR A 7 -12.74 -10.36 -26.62
CA THR A 7 -13.35 -11.34 -25.73
C THR A 7 -12.31 -12.13 -24.93
N THR A 8 -11.14 -12.38 -25.51
CA THR A 8 -10.04 -13.10 -24.84
C THR A 8 -9.32 -12.20 -23.82
N MET A 9 -9.26 -10.88 -24.06
CA MET A 9 -8.71 -9.90 -23.12
C MET A 9 -9.56 -9.74 -21.86
N ALA A 10 -10.88 -9.86 -21.96
CA ALA A 10 -11.80 -9.74 -20.82
C ALA A 10 -11.73 -10.96 -19.88
N LYS A 11 -11.29 -12.12 -20.35
CA LYS A 11 -11.31 -13.38 -19.59
C LYS A 11 -10.18 -13.51 -18.57
N ASN A 12 -9.13 -12.65 -18.64
CA ASN A 12 -7.95 -12.70 -17.77
C ASN A 12 -7.73 -11.44 -16.96
N TYR A 13 -8.79 -10.67 -16.68
CA TYR A 13 -8.69 -9.42 -15.96
C TYR A 13 -9.48 -9.50 -14.65
N HIS A 14 -8.79 -9.70 -13.54
CA HIS A 14 -9.39 -9.73 -12.22
C HIS A 14 -8.93 -8.52 -11.40
N ILE A 15 -9.88 -7.81 -10.79
CA ILE A 15 -9.59 -6.66 -9.92
C ILE A 15 -10.10 -6.95 -8.53
N ALA A 16 -9.26 -6.66 -7.54
CA ALA A 16 -9.67 -6.57 -6.15
C ALA A 16 -9.32 -5.19 -5.59
N THR A 17 -10.30 -4.49 -5.05
CA THR A 17 -10.11 -3.19 -4.42
C THR A 17 -9.61 -3.37 -2.99
N PHE A 18 -8.71 -2.50 -2.55
CA PHE A 18 -8.29 -2.45 -1.15
C PHE A 18 -9.41 -1.85 -0.30
N ARG A 19 -9.90 -2.62 0.67
CA ARG A 19 -10.82 -2.12 1.68
C ARG A 19 -10.03 -1.38 2.75
N ARG A 20 -10.37 -0.12 2.99
CA ARG A 20 -9.75 0.65 4.07
C ARG A 20 -10.43 0.36 5.40
N SER A 21 -9.64 -0.03 6.39
CA SER A 21 -10.09 -0.22 7.76
C SER A 21 -10.56 1.12 8.36
N LYS A 22 -11.63 1.08 9.20
CA LYS A 22 -12.09 2.25 9.97
C LYS A 22 -10.96 2.86 10.84
N MET A 23 -10.08 2.01 11.36
CA MET A 23 -8.93 2.42 12.17
C MET A 23 -7.93 3.24 11.33
N VAL A 24 -7.60 2.81 10.11
CA VAL A 24 -6.71 3.55 9.19
C VAL A 24 -7.31 4.91 8.83
N TRP A 25 -8.62 4.97 8.57
CA TRP A 25 -9.32 6.24 8.32
C TRP A 25 -9.28 7.17 9.53
N GLY A 26 -9.63 6.67 10.72
CA GLY A 26 -9.62 7.45 11.96
C GLY A 26 -8.23 8.03 12.26
N MET A 27 -7.18 7.20 12.21
CA MET A 27 -5.81 7.66 12.41
C MET A 27 -5.40 8.71 11.38
N SER A 28 -5.78 8.52 10.11
CA SER A 28 -5.44 9.48 9.04
C SER A 28 -6.12 10.83 9.26
N ILE A 29 -7.39 10.85 9.64
CA ILE A 29 -8.12 12.08 9.94
C ILE A 29 -7.48 12.80 11.13
N ILE A 30 -7.26 12.10 12.25
CA ILE A 30 -6.67 12.69 13.46
C ILE A 30 -5.29 13.28 13.15
N THR A 31 -4.43 12.52 12.48
CA THR A 31 -3.07 13.01 12.12
C THR A 31 -3.15 14.23 11.19
N THR A 32 -4.06 14.23 10.22
CA THR A 32 -4.23 15.38 9.33
C THR A 32 -4.72 16.62 10.08
N LEU A 33 -5.68 16.46 11.02
CA LEU A 33 -6.15 17.57 11.85
C LEU A 33 -5.04 18.13 12.74
N ILE A 34 -4.20 17.28 13.33
CA ILE A 34 -3.03 17.71 14.09
C ILE A 34 -2.06 18.51 13.22
N LEU A 35 -1.75 18.03 12.01
CA LEU A 35 -0.85 18.72 11.08
C LEU A 35 -1.42 20.10 10.67
N ILE A 36 -2.71 20.18 10.42
CA ILE A 36 -3.40 21.47 10.14
C ILE A 36 -3.33 22.38 11.36
N GLY A 37 -3.63 21.86 12.55
CA GLY A 37 -3.56 22.63 13.80
C GLY A 37 -2.18 23.21 14.06
N VAL A 38 -1.13 22.40 13.90
CA VAL A 38 0.26 22.85 14.01
C VAL A 38 0.56 23.95 12.97
N SER A 39 0.12 23.77 11.72
CA SER A 39 0.33 24.76 10.65
C SER A 39 -0.37 26.09 10.96
N VAL A 40 -1.60 26.05 11.46
CA VAL A 40 -2.34 27.26 11.88
C VAL A 40 -1.67 27.92 13.08
N SER A 41 -1.27 27.14 14.08
CA SER A 41 -0.58 27.67 15.28
C SER A 41 0.71 28.42 14.92
N THR A 42 1.49 27.92 13.96
CA THR A 42 2.73 28.60 13.53
C THR A 42 2.45 29.93 12.82
N LEU A 43 1.26 30.13 12.27
CA LEU A 43 0.86 31.40 11.65
C LEU A 43 0.30 32.39 12.68
N CYS A 44 -0.35 31.90 13.74
CA CYS A 44 -1.03 32.74 14.72
C CYS A 44 -0.11 33.23 15.85
N ILE A 45 1.05 32.60 16.06
CA ILE A 45 2.00 33.01 17.12
C ILE A 45 2.98 34.04 16.53
N PRO A 46 2.95 35.33 16.98
CA PRO A 46 3.74 36.40 16.37
C PRO A 46 5.25 36.17 16.41
N ASP A 47 5.77 35.60 17.49
CA ASP A 47 7.20 35.33 17.67
C ASP A 47 7.71 34.20 16.75
N VAL A 48 6.83 33.28 16.34
CA VAL A 48 7.15 32.17 15.46
C VAL A 48 6.90 32.54 13.99
N SER A 49 5.90 33.38 13.71
CA SER A 49 5.47 33.73 12.35
C SER A 49 6.43 34.67 11.62
N SER A 50 7.26 35.44 12.33
CA SER A 50 8.11 36.48 11.75
C SER A 50 9.36 35.97 11.03
N GLY A 51 9.61 34.65 11.04
CA GLY A 51 10.82 34.07 10.45
C GLY A 51 10.57 33.19 9.23
N TRP A 52 11.46 33.26 8.24
CA TRP A 52 11.47 32.36 7.07
C TRP A 52 11.43 30.87 7.41
N LYS A 53 11.87 30.51 8.62
CA LYS A 53 11.84 29.14 9.16
C LYS A 53 10.42 28.56 9.24
N SER A 54 9.42 29.37 9.58
CA SER A 54 8.01 28.96 9.66
C SER A 54 7.46 28.57 8.29
N TYR A 55 7.81 29.33 7.25
CA TYR A 55 7.43 28.99 5.88
C TYR A 55 8.08 27.70 5.39
N LEU A 56 9.32 27.41 5.78
CA LEU A 56 9.98 26.12 5.47
C LEU A 56 9.28 24.95 6.16
N VAL A 57 8.93 25.09 7.42
CA VAL A 57 8.19 24.05 8.18
C VAL A 57 6.87 23.76 7.49
N MET A 58 6.12 24.79 7.10
CA MET A 58 4.86 24.64 6.38
C MET A 58 5.03 23.99 5.01
N ALA A 59 6.07 24.39 4.26
CA ALA A 59 6.37 23.81 2.94
C ALA A 59 6.67 22.30 3.01
N ILE A 60 7.17 21.81 4.16
CA ILE A 60 7.41 20.38 4.39
C ILE A 60 6.16 19.68 4.89
N ILE A 61 5.42 20.28 5.83
CA ILE A 61 4.29 19.63 6.51
C ILE A 61 3.07 19.51 5.60
N LEU A 62 2.74 20.57 4.83
CA LEU A 62 1.54 20.59 3.99
C LEU A 62 1.51 19.51 2.88
N PRO A 63 2.60 19.22 2.14
CA PRO A 63 2.55 18.19 1.11
C PRO A 63 2.58 16.76 1.66
N LEU A 64 2.95 16.56 2.93
CA LEU A 64 3.09 15.22 3.52
C LEU A 64 1.81 14.37 3.45
N PRO A 65 0.62 14.87 3.81
CA PRO A 65 -0.65 14.15 3.64
C PRO A 65 -0.92 13.74 2.20
N VAL A 66 -0.66 14.66 1.26
CA VAL A 66 -0.89 14.43 -0.18
C VAL A 66 0.05 13.33 -0.70
N ILE A 67 1.33 13.39 -0.35
CA ILE A 67 2.33 12.38 -0.74
C ILE A 67 1.96 11.03 -0.15
N CYS A 68 1.62 10.97 1.14
CA CYS A 68 1.23 9.73 1.80
C CYS A 68 -0.04 9.12 1.16
N PHE A 69 -1.02 9.94 0.83
CA PHE A 69 -2.21 9.49 0.13
C PHE A 69 -1.89 8.98 -1.28
N ALA A 70 -1.08 9.70 -2.03
CA ALA A 70 -0.69 9.36 -3.40
C ALA A 70 0.06 8.01 -3.49
N LEU A 71 0.85 7.68 -2.47
CA LEU A 71 1.57 6.41 -2.40
C LEU A 71 0.74 5.25 -1.83
N SER A 72 -0.46 5.51 -1.30
CA SER A 72 -1.30 4.46 -0.73
C SER A 72 -1.83 3.51 -1.82
N PRO A 73 -1.95 2.20 -1.53
CA PRO A 73 -2.46 1.23 -2.49
C PRO A 73 -3.97 1.45 -2.74
N ARG A 74 -4.39 1.29 -3.99
CA ARG A 74 -5.77 1.53 -4.46
C ARG A 74 -6.49 0.24 -4.82
N TYR A 75 -5.89 -0.57 -5.70
CA TYR A 75 -6.43 -1.86 -6.10
C TYR A 75 -5.33 -2.83 -6.58
N LEU A 76 -5.66 -4.11 -6.50
CA LEU A 76 -4.91 -5.20 -7.09
C LEU A 76 -5.52 -5.56 -8.44
N CYS A 77 -4.69 -5.83 -9.40
CA CYS A 77 -5.11 -6.27 -10.72
C CYS A 77 -4.26 -7.47 -11.14
N LEU A 78 -4.94 -8.53 -11.55
CA LEU A 78 -4.32 -9.66 -12.23
C LEU A 78 -4.56 -9.47 -13.72
N PHE A 79 -3.51 -9.29 -14.49
CA PHE A 79 -3.59 -9.09 -15.93
C PHE A 79 -2.57 -9.98 -16.64
N GLY A 80 -3.09 -10.97 -17.38
CA GLY A 80 -2.25 -11.98 -18.03
C GLY A 80 -1.30 -12.62 -17.02
N ASN A 81 -0.01 -12.53 -17.26
CA ASN A 81 1.04 -13.12 -16.41
C ASN A 81 1.62 -12.15 -15.37
N MET A 82 0.88 -11.12 -14.99
CA MET A 82 1.37 -10.07 -14.08
C MET A 82 0.36 -9.77 -12.98
N LEU A 83 0.84 -9.73 -11.73
CA LEU A 83 0.13 -9.14 -10.60
C LEU A 83 0.54 -7.67 -10.47
N ILE A 84 -0.43 -6.76 -10.59
CA ILE A 84 -0.21 -5.32 -10.53
C ILE A 84 -0.84 -4.77 -9.27
N ILE A 85 -0.03 -4.14 -8.42
CA ILE A 85 -0.46 -3.38 -7.25
C ILE A 85 -0.54 -1.92 -7.67
N LYS A 86 -1.75 -1.42 -7.94
CA LYS A 86 -1.95 -0.04 -8.35
C LYS A 86 -2.04 0.88 -7.14
N ARG A 87 -1.32 1.97 -7.17
CA ARG A 87 -1.39 3.09 -6.23
C ARG A 87 -2.08 4.27 -6.90
N TRP A 88 -2.34 5.34 -6.17
CA TRP A 88 -2.82 6.57 -6.79
C TRP A 88 -1.76 7.14 -7.74
N VAL A 89 -0.50 7.14 -7.33
CA VAL A 89 0.64 7.50 -8.17
C VAL A 89 1.58 6.31 -8.30
N GLY A 90 1.72 5.83 -9.55
CA GLY A 90 2.56 4.69 -9.89
C GLY A 90 1.91 3.32 -9.64
N SER A 91 2.65 2.27 -9.94
CA SER A 91 2.26 0.88 -9.76
C SER A 91 3.47 0.01 -9.44
N VAL A 92 3.23 -1.13 -8.83
CA VAL A 92 4.23 -2.19 -8.63
C VAL A 92 3.75 -3.41 -9.36
N THR A 93 4.55 -3.90 -10.30
CA THR A 93 4.23 -5.07 -11.12
C THR A 93 5.10 -6.24 -10.67
N ILE A 94 4.48 -7.40 -10.47
CA ILE A 94 5.12 -8.64 -10.06
C ILE A 94 4.78 -9.70 -11.12
N PRO A 95 5.76 -10.22 -11.87
CA PRO A 95 5.53 -11.31 -12.79
C PRO A 95 5.08 -12.57 -12.03
N ILE A 96 4.01 -13.24 -12.48
CA ILE A 96 3.46 -14.43 -11.81
C ILE A 96 4.51 -15.54 -11.76
N LYS A 97 5.32 -15.68 -12.80
CA LYS A 97 6.42 -16.66 -12.86
C LYS A 97 7.49 -16.47 -11.78
N GLU A 98 7.59 -15.30 -11.17
CA GLU A 98 8.50 -15.04 -10.05
C GLU A 98 7.87 -15.38 -8.69
N ILE A 99 6.55 -15.59 -8.64
CA ILE A 99 5.82 -15.90 -7.41
C ILE A 99 5.98 -17.39 -7.12
N THR A 100 6.55 -17.69 -5.97
CA THR A 100 6.78 -19.07 -5.51
C THR A 100 5.61 -19.59 -4.69
N SER A 101 5.04 -18.76 -3.81
CA SER A 101 3.88 -19.13 -2.98
C SER A 101 3.07 -17.91 -2.56
N VAL A 102 1.78 -18.17 -2.27
CA VAL A 102 0.86 -17.20 -1.66
C VAL A 102 0.25 -17.84 -0.43
N GLU A 103 0.57 -17.30 0.72
CA GLU A 103 0.20 -17.83 2.03
C GLU A 103 -0.58 -16.79 2.83
N VAL A 104 -1.46 -17.23 3.72
CA VAL A 104 -2.09 -16.33 4.68
C VAL A 104 -1.03 -15.87 5.68
N ALA A 105 -0.85 -14.56 5.80
CA ALA A 105 0.11 -14.00 6.74
C ALA A 105 -0.52 -13.81 8.12
N ASP A 106 0.21 -14.21 9.16
CA ASP A 106 -0.25 -13.97 10.53
C ASP A 106 -0.24 -12.47 10.86
N LYS A 107 -1.40 -11.97 11.29
CA LYS A 107 -1.62 -10.57 11.64
C LYS A 107 -0.63 -10.06 12.69
N TRP A 108 -0.43 -10.83 13.76
CA TRP A 108 0.42 -10.40 14.88
C TRP A 108 1.89 -10.35 14.49
N THR A 109 2.32 -11.30 13.70
CA THR A 109 3.67 -11.34 13.12
C THR A 109 3.93 -10.12 12.23
N ILE A 110 2.96 -9.75 11.39
CA ILE A 110 3.07 -8.57 10.53
C ILE A 110 3.07 -7.27 11.36
N LEU A 111 2.19 -7.13 12.34
CA LEU A 111 2.11 -5.92 13.18
C LEU A 111 3.35 -5.70 14.05
N ARG A 112 4.04 -6.79 14.44
CA ARG A 112 5.31 -6.75 15.19
C ARG A 112 6.54 -6.59 14.30
N SER A 113 6.36 -6.49 12.99
CA SER A 113 7.49 -6.29 12.06
C SER A 113 8.08 -4.90 12.21
N THR A 114 9.40 -4.82 12.16
CA THR A 114 10.12 -3.56 12.18
C THR A 114 10.00 -2.87 10.82
N ARG A 115 9.53 -1.64 10.82
CA ARG A 115 9.48 -0.80 9.62
C ARG A 115 10.86 -0.20 9.38
N THR A 116 11.46 -0.50 8.24
CA THR A 116 12.74 0.08 7.85
C THR A 116 12.56 1.36 7.05
N MET A 117 11.55 1.41 6.17
CA MET A 117 11.22 2.60 5.37
C MET A 117 9.77 2.55 4.91
N GLY A 118 9.01 3.64 5.07
CA GLY A 118 7.62 3.72 4.61
C GLY A 118 6.64 4.19 5.65
N ASN A 119 5.36 3.89 5.45
CA ASN A 119 4.24 4.38 6.24
C ASN A 119 3.58 3.24 7.05
N GLY A 120 3.24 3.52 8.30
CA GLY A 120 2.66 2.56 9.22
C GLY A 120 1.29 2.97 9.75
N GLY A 121 0.30 3.16 8.86
CA GLY A 121 -1.10 3.41 9.24
C GLY A 121 -1.70 4.72 8.74
N TYR A 122 -0.91 5.69 8.29
CA TYR A 122 -1.40 6.93 7.70
C TYR A 122 -1.80 6.67 6.24
N PHE A 123 -3.09 6.64 5.94
CA PHE A 123 -3.72 6.17 4.68
C PHE A 123 -3.44 4.71 4.28
N GLY A 124 -2.73 3.94 5.12
CA GLY A 124 -2.40 2.52 4.89
C GLY A 124 -1.02 2.15 5.40
N TYR A 125 -0.70 0.88 5.21
CA TYR A 125 0.60 0.30 5.55
C TYR A 125 1.33 0.01 4.25
N TYR A 126 2.38 0.76 3.94
CA TYR A 126 3.16 0.54 2.73
C TYR A 126 4.62 0.92 2.92
N GLY A 127 5.51 0.20 2.25
CA GLY A 127 6.95 0.38 2.35
C GLY A 127 7.71 -0.90 2.65
N HIS A 128 8.90 -0.76 3.20
CA HIS A 128 9.80 -1.86 3.51
C HIS A 128 9.74 -2.19 5.01
N TYR A 129 9.59 -3.49 5.27
CA TYR A 129 9.49 -4.06 6.60
C TYR A 129 10.44 -5.24 6.74
N TYR A 130 10.79 -5.55 7.96
CA TYR A 130 11.61 -6.70 8.31
C TYR A 130 11.04 -7.43 9.52
N ASN A 131 11.09 -8.75 9.46
CA ASN A 131 10.76 -9.60 10.59
C ASN A 131 11.55 -10.90 10.49
N ARG A 132 11.76 -11.57 11.61
CA ARG A 132 12.57 -12.81 11.65
C ARG A 132 11.97 -13.96 10.85
N LEU A 133 10.62 -14.08 10.78
CA LEU A 133 9.94 -15.20 10.12
C LEU A 133 9.86 -15.02 8.60
N TYR A 134 9.59 -13.79 8.13
CA TYR A 134 9.35 -13.50 6.71
C TYR A 134 10.54 -12.80 6.04
N GLY A 135 11.57 -12.45 6.81
CA GLY A 135 12.72 -11.70 6.30
C GLY A 135 12.34 -10.26 5.92
N LYS A 136 13.02 -9.72 4.90
CA LYS A 136 12.69 -8.42 4.30
C LYS A 136 11.50 -8.57 3.37
N PHE A 137 10.49 -7.70 3.51
CA PHE A 137 9.34 -7.68 2.63
C PHE A 137 8.83 -6.26 2.38
N ARG A 138 8.12 -6.08 1.26
CA ARG A 138 7.39 -4.85 0.96
C ARG A 138 5.92 -5.06 1.31
N MET A 139 5.37 -4.12 2.06
CA MET A 139 3.97 -4.16 2.48
C MET A 139 3.13 -3.20 1.64
N PHE A 140 1.94 -3.66 1.24
CA PHE A 140 0.90 -2.86 0.60
C PHE A 140 -0.44 -3.30 1.17
N ALA A 141 -0.85 -2.67 2.27
CA ALA A 141 -2.07 -3.02 2.97
C ALA A 141 -2.83 -1.77 3.43
N THR A 142 -4.14 -1.83 3.42
CA THR A 142 -5.03 -0.79 3.93
C THR A 142 -5.86 -1.28 5.12
N GLU A 143 -5.71 -2.55 5.45
CA GLU A 143 -6.30 -3.18 6.62
C GLU A 143 -5.28 -4.13 7.26
N THR A 144 -5.53 -4.50 8.51
CA THR A 144 -4.69 -5.43 9.28
C THR A 144 -5.29 -6.84 9.35
N THR A 145 -6.34 -7.07 8.59
CA THR A 145 -7.00 -8.36 8.40
C THR A 145 -6.80 -8.82 6.95
N ASN A 146 -7.03 -10.11 6.68
CA ASN A 146 -6.89 -10.67 5.33
C ASN A 146 -5.54 -10.35 4.67
N LEU A 147 -4.46 -10.55 5.44
CA LEU A 147 -3.11 -10.34 4.97
C LEU A 147 -2.58 -11.60 4.29
N TYR A 148 -1.96 -11.42 3.14
CA TYR A 148 -1.35 -12.49 2.36
C TYR A 148 0.12 -12.19 2.11
N LEU A 149 0.97 -13.18 2.39
CA LEU A 149 2.39 -13.16 2.08
C LEU A 149 2.58 -13.76 0.69
N ILE A 150 3.12 -12.98 -0.22
CA ILE A 150 3.52 -13.42 -1.56
C ILE A 150 5.03 -13.55 -1.55
N ARG A 151 5.52 -14.78 -1.66
CA ARG A 151 6.95 -15.06 -1.79
C ARG A 151 7.34 -15.00 -3.25
N THR A 152 8.41 -14.29 -3.55
CA THR A 152 8.98 -14.27 -4.89
C THR A 152 10.47 -14.59 -4.84
N SER A 153 11.04 -14.92 -5.98
CA SER A 153 12.48 -15.19 -6.10
C SER A 153 13.37 -14.01 -5.69
N ARG A 154 12.87 -12.78 -5.76
CA ARG A 154 13.66 -11.57 -5.49
C ARG A 154 13.39 -10.97 -4.12
N GLN A 155 12.12 -10.84 -3.74
CA GLN A 155 11.70 -10.25 -2.46
C GLN A 155 10.29 -10.68 -2.09
N ASN A 156 9.97 -10.62 -0.82
CA ASN A 156 8.64 -10.93 -0.32
C ASN A 156 7.73 -9.70 -0.35
N PHE A 157 6.44 -9.93 -0.58
CA PHE A 157 5.41 -8.91 -0.51
C PHE A 157 4.33 -9.32 0.48
N VAL A 158 3.78 -8.35 1.19
CA VAL A 158 2.58 -8.54 2.02
C VAL A 158 1.49 -7.62 1.48
N ILE A 159 0.36 -8.20 1.12
CA ILE A 159 -0.79 -7.45 0.62
C ILE A 159 -2.01 -7.71 1.51
N SER A 160 -2.94 -6.76 1.59
CA SER A 160 -4.27 -7.02 2.13
C SER A 160 -5.26 -7.22 0.98
N CYS A 161 -6.06 -8.28 1.04
CA CYS A 161 -7.08 -8.56 0.03
C CYS A 161 -8.32 -9.14 0.70
N SER A 162 -9.46 -8.44 0.57
CA SER A 162 -10.74 -8.91 1.11
C SER A 162 -11.44 -9.90 0.18
N SER A 163 -11.07 -9.95 -1.12
CA SER A 163 -11.63 -10.88 -2.08
C SER A 163 -10.87 -12.21 -2.05
N LYS A 164 -11.53 -13.25 -1.51
CA LYS A 164 -10.98 -14.61 -1.53
C LYS A 164 -10.88 -15.15 -2.96
N GLU A 165 -11.84 -14.82 -3.83
CA GLU A 165 -11.85 -15.22 -5.23
C GLU A 165 -10.59 -14.74 -5.98
N PHE A 166 -10.19 -13.49 -5.76
CA PHE A 166 -8.97 -12.95 -6.33
C PHE A 166 -7.72 -13.75 -5.93
N ILE A 167 -7.64 -14.13 -4.66
CA ILE A 167 -6.51 -14.94 -4.16
C ILE A 167 -6.53 -16.35 -4.76
N THR A 168 -7.72 -16.95 -4.91
CA THR A 168 -7.86 -18.26 -5.58
C THR A 168 -7.38 -18.19 -7.03
N HIS A 169 -7.82 -17.20 -7.79
CA HIS A 169 -7.36 -17.00 -9.17
C HIS A 169 -5.85 -16.74 -9.26
N LEU A 170 -5.29 -15.99 -8.30
CA LEU A 170 -3.83 -15.79 -8.23
C LEU A 170 -3.10 -17.11 -7.96
N GLN A 171 -3.61 -17.94 -7.04
CA GLN A 171 -3.02 -19.25 -6.74
C GLN A 171 -3.13 -20.24 -7.91
N GLU A 172 -4.22 -20.18 -8.67
CA GLU A 172 -4.40 -20.98 -9.89
C GLU A 172 -3.42 -20.55 -10.99
N ALA A 173 -3.24 -19.24 -11.16
CA ALA A 173 -2.33 -18.69 -12.15
C ALA A 173 -0.84 -19.02 -11.87
N ILE A 174 -0.49 -19.29 -10.61
CA ILE A 174 0.89 -19.69 -10.23
C ILE A 174 1.14 -21.18 -10.57
N LYS A 175 0.09 -21.99 -10.62
CA LYS A 175 0.20 -23.44 -10.89
C LYS A 175 0.30 -23.78 -12.39
N GLN A 176 0.02 -22.80 -13.25
CA GLN A 176 0.13 -22.92 -14.71
C GLN A 176 1.54 -22.62 -15.19
#